data_3c40b5e52d11412b416e28b50ca42fc2
#
_entry.id   3c40b5e52d11412b416e28b50ca42fc2
#
_cell.length_a   1.000
_cell.length_b   1.000
_cell.length_c   1.000
_cell.angle_alpha   90.00
_cell.angle_beta   90.00
_cell.angle_gamma   90.00
#
_symmetry.space_group_name_H-M   'P 1'
#
loop_
_entity.id
_entity.type
_entity.pdbx_description
1 polymer ?
#
loop_
_entity_poly.entity_id
_entity_poly.type
_entity_poly.pdbx_seq_one_letter_code
_entity_poly.pdbx_strand_id
1 'polypeptide(L)'
;MSLVKTVATAIGATALMATAVTATNLRIQTHYAPETVSGKLAAQYVADIESMSNGEISVEMFYSSSVVKSVETFDAAATGILDCDMTGGGYQTGKNPAFQFVGDIMGGYATPYQQLSWLYSGGLEDAQALYNKYDMQLIGWWVYGQESLASSRPLPGPEALKDFKFRSPPGMETKIFEKLGAKPIVMDFTEIFTALETGIIDGADASGLANNVGLGLYDLVKHANFPGFHSMPSDHLACNKAVWDAMPESHRTIMSVAMEALALRTALTFETKNAEAAAQLKAEGVTLWQWSEEDLQAFRDAAQATWPEFATTPEAKALVASHIAYLTQLGLVK
;
A
#
# COMPACT_ATOMS: atom_id res chain seq x y z
N MET A 1 -30.55 75.78 -37.46
CA MET A 1 -29.31 74.97 -37.49
C MET A 1 -29.22 74.26 -36.15
N SER A 2 -29.61 72.99 -36.12
CA SER A 2 -29.55 72.13 -34.91
C SER A 2 -28.47 71.10 -35.10
N LEU A 3 -27.44 71.11 -34.22
CA LEU A 3 -26.40 70.13 -34.19
C LEU A 3 -26.85 68.88 -33.39
N VAL A 4 -27.04 67.78 -34.09
CA VAL A 4 -27.22 66.45 -33.45
C VAL A 4 -25.83 65.87 -33.07
N LYS A 5 -25.59 65.77 -31.79
CA LYS A 5 -24.35 65.04 -31.30
C LYS A 5 -24.65 63.54 -31.23
N THR A 6 -24.02 62.79 -32.10
CA THR A 6 -24.03 61.32 -32.06
C THR A 6 -23.02 60.82 -31.00
N VAL A 7 -23.52 60.16 -29.93
CA VAL A 7 -22.73 59.51 -28.93
C VAL A 7 -22.52 58.05 -29.40
N ALA A 8 -21.29 57.69 -29.75
CA ALA A 8 -20.90 56.33 -30.06
C ALA A 8 -20.58 55.59 -28.77
N THR A 9 -21.41 54.63 -28.39
CA THR A 9 -21.17 53.75 -27.25
C THR A 9 -20.29 52.59 -27.72
N ALA A 10 -19.03 52.60 -27.31
CA ALA A 10 -18.11 51.48 -27.56
C ALA A 10 -18.43 50.34 -26.56
N ILE A 11 -19.03 49.26 -27.03
CA ILE A 11 -19.19 48.01 -26.25
C ILE A 11 -17.86 47.27 -26.32
N GLY A 12 -17.10 47.32 -25.21
CA GLY A 12 -15.89 46.52 -25.04
C GLY A 12 -16.27 45.04 -24.85
N ALA A 13 -16.03 44.22 -25.86
CA ALA A 13 -16.14 42.78 -25.73
C ALA A 13 -14.95 42.27 -24.90
N THR A 14 -15.19 41.97 -23.62
CA THR A 14 -14.25 41.25 -22.79
C THR A 14 -14.26 39.79 -23.24
N ALA A 15 -13.25 39.36 -24.03
CA ALA A 15 -13.05 37.98 -24.37
C ALA A 15 -12.60 37.24 -23.09
N LEU A 16 -13.49 36.45 -22.50
CA LEU A 16 -13.08 35.41 -21.53
C LEU A 16 -12.23 34.43 -22.29
N MET A 17 -10.92 34.47 -22.10
CA MET A 17 -10.04 33.38 -22.48
C MET A 17 -10.36 32.23 -21.51
N ALA A 18 -11.18 31.28 -21.92
CA ALA A 18 -11.29 29.99 -21.28
C ALA A 18 -9.93 29.30 -21.49
N THR A 19 -9.13 29.21 -20.44
CA THR A 19 -7.96 28.34 -20.44
C THR A 19 -8.50 26.92 -20.60
N ALA A 20 -8.22 26.29 -21.72
CA ALA A 20 -8.54 24.88 -21.91
C ALA A 20 -7.79 24.10 -20.82
N VAL A 21 -8.51 23.57 -19.85
CA VAL A 21 -7.93 22.65 -18.88
C VAL A 21 -7.59 21.37 -19.64
N THR A 22 -6.32 20.98 -19.59
CA THR A 22 -5.86 19.77 -20.27
C THR A 22 -6.37 18.58 -19.48
N ALA A 23 -7.18 17.72 -20.11
CA ALA A 23 -7.64 16.48 -19.49
C ALA A 23 -6.44 15.58 -19.12
N THR A 24 -6.50 14.97 -17.96
CA THR A 24 -5.48 14.01 -17.47
C THR A 24 -6.05 12.60 -17.57
N ASN A 25 -5.40 11.74 -18.36
CA ASN A 25 -5.77 10.33 -18.48
C ASN A 25 -4.66 9.49 -17.88
N LEU A 26 -4.97 8.60 -16.93
CA LEU A 26 -4.00 7.81 -16.20
C LEU A 26 -4.28 6.32 -16.32
N ARG A 27 -3.22 5.55 -16.49
CA ARG A 27 -3.21 4.09 -16.42
C ARG A 27 -2.57 3.69 -15.10
N ILE A 28 -3.38 3.14 -14.19
CA ILE A 28 -2.94 2.76 -12.84
C ILE A 28 -3.14 1.26 -12.67
N GLN A 29 -2.15 0.55 -12.13
CA GLN A 29 -2.31 -0.86 -11.80
C GLN A 29 -2.22 -1.09 -10.29
N THR A 30 -3.14 -1.94 -9.79
CA THR A 30 -3.06 -2.56 -8.47
C THR A 30 -2.96 -4.09 -8.58
N HIS A 31 -2.35 -4.72 -7.59
CA HIS A 31 -2.31 -6.18 -7.51
C HIS A 31 -3.59 -6.79 -6.94
N TYR A 32 -4.45 -6.00 -6.32
CA TYR A 32 -5.71 -6.48 -5.78
C TYR A 32 -6.75 -6.79 -6.84
N ALA A 33 -7.53 -7.84 -6.60
CA ALA A 33 -8.71 -8.16 -7.41
C ALA A 33 -9.87 -7.19 -7.05
N PRO A 34 -10.74 -6.84 -8.03
CA PRO A 34 -11.77 -5.82 -7.83
C PRO A 34 -12.81 -6.17 -6.77
N GLU A 35 -13.02 -7.45 -6.46
CA GLU A 35 -13.95 -7.96 -5.45
C GLU A 35 -13.40 -7.83 -4.01
N THR A 36 -12.09 -7.71 -3.81
CA THR A 36 -11.45 -7.55 -2.51
C THR A 36 -11.81 -6.20 -1.87
N VAL A 37 -11.60 -6.08 -0.56
CA VAL A 37 -11.80 -4.80 0.14
C VAL A 37 -10.89 -3.72 -0.44
N SER A 38 -9.60 -4.03 -0.64
CA SER A 38 -8.64 -3.09 -1.23
C SER A 38 -8.97 -2.75 -2.68
N GLY A 39 -9.41 -3.73 -3.50
CA GLY A 39 -9.84 -3.46 -4.88
C GLY A 39 -11.01 -2.49 -4.95
N LYS A 40 -12.00 -2.64 -4.06
CA LYS A 40 -13.14 -1.70 -3.95
C LYS A 40 -12.71 -0.30 -3.48
N LEU A 41 -11.74 -0.23 -2.58
CA LEU A 41 -11.16 1.04 -2.13
C LEU A 41 -10.38 1.73 -3.24
N ALA A 42 -9.63 0.98 -4.06
CA ALA A 42 -8.98 1.52 -5.26
C ALA A 42 -10.01 2.08 -6.26
N ALA A 43 -11.11 1.35 -6.51
CA ALA A 43 -12.22 1.85 -7.35
C ALA A 43 -12.85 3.13 -6.77
N GLN A 44 -12.98 3.21 -5.43
CA GLN A 44 -13.51 4.41 -4.78
C GLN A 44 -12.56 5.61 -4.94
N TYR A 45 -11.24 5.39 -4.86
CA TYR A 45 -10.25 6.43 -5.14
C TYR A 45 -10.42 7.00 -6.55
N VAL A 46 -10.58 6.13 -7.56
CA VAL A 46 -10.84 6.56 -8.95
C VAL A 46 -12.11 7.39 -9.03
N ALA A 47 -13.20 6.89 -8.47
CA ALA A 47 -14.48 7.62 -8.47
C ALA A 47 -14.39 8.99 -7.78
N ASP A 48 -13.64 9.07 -6.67
CA ASP A 48 -13.45 10.32 -5.93
C ASP A 48 -12.67 11.36 -6.78
N ILE A 49 -11.55 10.98 -7.42
CA ILE A 49 -10.76 11.93 -8.24
C ILE A 49 -11.48 12.34 -9.52
N GLU A 50 -12.20 11.44 -10.17
CA GLU A 50 -13.02 11.75 -11.34
C GLU A 50 -14.15 12.72 -10.98
N SER A 51 -14.82 12.48 -9.85
CA SER A 51 -15.90 13.37 -9.35
C SER A 51 -15.36 14.75 -8.95
N MET A 52 -14.25 14.82 -8.17
CA MET A 52 -13.67 16.09 -7.72
C MET A 52 -13.09 16.91 -8.86
N SER A 53 -12.60 16.26 -9.92
CA SER A 53 -12.09 16.94 -11.12
C SER A 53 -13.19 17.26 -12.15
N ASN A 54 -14.45 16.96 -11.85
CA ASN A 54 -15.57 17.10 -12.81
C ASN A 54 -15.29 16.37 -14.14
N GLY A 55 -14.60 15.21 -14.07
CA GLY A 55 -14.25 14.39 -15.23
C GLY A 55 -13.02 14.87 -16.01
N GLU A 56 -12.30 15.88 -15.52
CA GLU A 56 -11.04 16.33 -16.14
C GLU A 56 -9.87 15.36 -15.88
N ILE A 57 -9.96 14.54 -14.82
CA ILE A 57 -9.11 13.38 -14.60
C ILE A 57 -9.93 12.13 -14.92
N SER A 58 -9.39 11.23 -15.71
CA SER A 58 -9.95 9.89 -15.94
C SER A 58 -8.89 8.82 -15.69
N VAL A 59 -9.31 7.67 -15.16
CA VAL A 59 -8.40 6.59 -14.80
C VAL A 59 -8.84 5.27 -15.41
N GLU A 60 -7.93 4.63 -16.12
CA GLU A 60 -8.02 3.21 -16.45
C GLU A 60 -7.31 2.41 -15.35
N MET A 61 -8.10 1.78 -14.47
CA MET A 61 -7.57 0.97 -13.38
C MET A 61 -7.43 -0.49 -13.82
N PHE A 62 -6.21 -1.00 -13.75
CA PHE A 62 -5.87 -2.41 -14.00
C PHE A 62 -5.78 -3.15 -12.67
N TYR A 63 -6.64 -4.16 -12.49
CA TYR A 63 -6.70 -4.99 -11.30
C TYR A 63 -5.93 -6.30 -11.49
N SER A 64 -5.62 -6.98 -10.38
CA SER A 64 -5.01 -8.32 -10.36
C SER A 64 -3.72 -8.41 -11.19
N SER A 65 -2.93 -7.33 -11.23
CA SER A 65 -1.68 -7.26 -11.99
C SER A 65 -1.86 -7.70 -13.47
N SER A 66 -2.93 -7.23 -14.13
CA SER A 66 -3.31 -7.68 -15.46
C SER A 66 -2.42 -7.17 -16.60
N VAL A 67 -1.58 -6.16 -16.36
CA VAL A 67 -0.62 -5.62 -17.34
C VAL A 67 0.76 -6.26 -17.17
N VAL A 68 1.31 -6.21 -15.95
CA VAL A 68 2.60 -6.80 -15.56
C VAL A 68 2.46 -7.45 -14.19
N LYS A 69 3.42 -8.30 -13.78
CA LYS A 69 3.46 -8.86 -12.42
C LYS A 69 3.51 -7.76 -11.36
N SER A 70 3.02 -8.06 -10.17
CA SER A 70 2.96 -7.11 -9.04
C SER A 70 4.30 -6.43 -8.78
N VAL A 71 5.38 -7.21 -8.76
CA VAL A 71 6.75 -6.73 -8.51
C VAL A 71 7.34 -5.89 -9.66
N GLU A 72 6.71 -5.87 -10.83
CA GLU A 72 7.15 -5.15 -12.03
C GLU A 72 6.37 -3.84 -12.24
N THR A 73 5.29 -3.60 -11.46
CA THR A 73 4.38 -2.46 -11.66
C THR A 73 5.10 -1.12 -11.53
N PHE A 74 6.01 -1.00 -10.57
CA PHE A 74 6.82 0.20 -10.36
C PHE A 74 7.66 0.55 -11.60
N ASP A 75 8.35 -0.43 -12.18
CA ASP A 75 9.16 -0.22 -13.38
C ASP A 75 8.29 0.06 -14.61
N ALA A 76 7.14 -0.57 -14.71
CA ALA A 76 6.18 -0.28 -15.77
C ALA A 76 5.69 1.18 -15.71
N ALA A 77 5.46 1.71 -14.50
CA ALA A 77 5.13 3.12 -14.32
C ALA A 77 6.34 4.03 -14.61
N ALA A 78 7.51 3.73 -14.08
CA ALA A 78 8.72 4.52 -14.31
C ALA A 78 9.10 4.62 -15.82
N THR A 79 8.83 3.57 -16.59
CA THR A 79 9.12 3.52 -18.04
C THR A 79 7.97 3.96 -18.95
N GLY A 80 6.79 4.29 -18.38
CA GLY A 80 5.63 4.79 -19.13
C GLY A 80 4.75 3.73 -19.80
N ILE A 81 4.90 2.44 -19.43
CA ILE A 81 3.94 1.39 -19.78
C ILE A 81 2.63 1.63 -19.02
N LEU A 82 2.75 2.00 -17.75
CA LEU A 82 1.70 2.54 -16.89
C LEU A 82 2.04 3.99 -16.56
N ASP A 83 1.11 4.73 -15.98
CA ASP A 83 1.35 6.08 -15.49
C ASP A 83 1.58 6.11 -13.99
N CYS A 84 0.93 5.20 -13.25
CA CYS A 84 1.13 5.04 -11.80
C CYS A 84 1.12 3.57 -11.37
N ASP A 85 1.85 3.33 -10.29
CA ASP A 85 1.89 2.08 -9.52
C ASP A 85 1.05 2.24 -8.25
N MET A 86 0.12 1.30 -8.01
CA MET A 86 -0.69 1.24 -6.79
C MET A 86 -0.52 -0.13 -6.14
N THR A 87 0.75 -0.47 -5.80
CA THR A 87 1.13 -1.75 -5.18
C THR A 87 2.03 -1.53 -3.96
N GLY A 88 2.67 -2.59 -3.46
CA GLY A 88 3.55 -2.52 -2.30
C GLY A 88 4.92 -1.92 -2.62
N GLY A 89 5.28 -0.82 -1.97
CA GLY A 89 6.62 -0.20 -2.12
C GLY A 89 7.76 -1.16 -1.79
N GLY A 90 7.55 -2.06 -0.83
CA GLY A 90 8.51 -3.09 -0.44
C GLY A 90 8.92 -4.06 -1.56
N TYR A 91 8.12 -4.20 -2.62
CA TYR A 91 8.47 -5.02 -3.79
C TYR A 91 9.75 -4.55 -4.49
N GLN A 92 10.14 -3.29 -4.29
CA GLN A 92 11.34 -2.70 -4.87
C GLN A 92 12.61 -2.86 -4.01
N THR A 93 12.55 -3.64 -2.92
CA THR A 93 13.68 -3.89 -1.99
C THR A 93 14.91 -4.44 -2.70
N GLY A 94 14.73 -5.27 -3.73
CA GLY A 94 15.82 -5.77 -4.57
C GLY A 94 16.52 -4.70 -5.40
N LYS A 95 15.85 -3.59 -5.69
CA LYS A 95 16.38 -2.44 -6.42
C LYS A 95 17.17 -1.50 -5.49
N ASN A 96 16.62 -1.24 -4.32
CA ASN A 96 17.27 -0.50 -3.25
C ASN A 96 16.68 -0.95 -1.90
N PRO A 97 17.51 -1.38 -0.94
CA PRO A 97 17.04 -1.81 0.38
C PRO A 97 16.22 -0.74 1.12
N ALA A 98 16.35 0.53 0.77
CA ALA A 98 15.55 1.62 1.32
C ALA A 98 14.05 1.45 1.09
N PHE A 99 13.64 0.77 0.02
CA PHE A 99 12.22 0.49 -0.26
C PHE A 99 11.57 -0.42 0.79
N GLN A 100 12.35 -1.16 1.55
CA GLN A 100 11.81 -1.90 2.70
C GLN A 100 11.16 -0.98 3.72
N PHE A 101 11.74 0.22 3.91
CA PHE A 101 11.29 1.20 4.92
C PHE A 101 10.19 2.14 4.41
N VAL A 102 9.72 1.96 3.17
CA VAL A 102 8.54 2.64 2.62
C VAL A 102 7.41 1.67 2.28
N GLY A 103 7.63 0.36 2.46
CA GLY A 103 6.59 -0.66 2.31
C GLY A 103 6.04 -1.08 3.66
N ASP A 104 6.84 -1.86 4.38
CA ASP A 104 6.52 -2.32 5.72
C ASP A 104 7.77 -2.29 6.61
N ILE A 105 7.74 -1.50 7.66
CA ILE A 105 8.73 -1.58 8.73
C ILE A 105 8.23 -2.56 9.79
N MET A 106 8.29 -3.85 9.46
CA MET A 106 7.81 -4.95 10.31
C MET A 106 8.40 -4.86 11.71
N GLY A 107 7.56 -5.02 12.74
CA GLY A 107 7.93 -4.83 14.14
C GLY A 107 7.97 -3.36 14.57
N GLY A 108 7.65 -2.40 13.72
CA GLY A 108 7.61 -0.97 14.03
C GLY A 108 6.28 -0.55 14.66
N TYR A 109 5.29 -0.30 13.84
CA TYR A 109 4.01 0.27 14.26
C TYR A 109 3.05 -0.79 14.81
N ALA A 110 2.18 -0.37 15.73
CA ALA A 110 1.12 -1.22 16.28
C ALA A 110 -0.24 -0.97 15.61
N THR A 111 -0.41 0.17 14.95
CA THR A 111 -1.66 0.55 14.26
C THR A 111 -1.35 1.27 12.94
N PRO A 112 -2.28 1.19 11.94
CA PRO A 112 -2.12 1.93 10.69
C PRO A 112 -2.08 3.44 10.90
N TYR A 113 -2.76 3.96 11.92
CA TYR A 113 -2.76 5.39 12.24
C TYR A 113 -1.38 5.91 12.65
N GLN A 114 -0.60 5.12 13.40
CA GLN A 114 0.76 5.48 13.78
C GLN A 114 1.68 5.59 12.57
N GLN A 115 1.58 4.65 11.62
CA GLN A 115 2.38 4.69 10.39
C GLN A 115 1.98 5.84 9.47
N LEU A 116 0.68 6.08 9.31
CA LEU A 116 0.18 7.23 8.54
C LEU A 116 0.56 8.56 9.20
N SER A 117 0.56 8.63 10.54
CA SER A 117 1.02 9.82 11.26
C SER A 117 2.50 10.10 10.98
N TRP A 118 3.37 9.08 10.94
CA TRP A 118 4.76 9.27 10.52
C TRP A 118 4.83 9.84 9.11
N LEU A 119 4.10 9.24 8.16
CA LEU A 119 4.12 9.66 6.77
C LEU A 119 3.77 11.15 6.61
N TYR A 120 2.64 11.57 7.20
CA TYR A 120 2.13 12.94 7.05
C TYR A 120 2.77 13.95 8.03
N SER A 121 3.69 13.52 8.91
CA SER A 121 4.46 14.38 9.81
C SER A 121 5.92 14.56 9.36
N GLY A 122 6.20 14.33 8.08
CA GLY A 122 7.54 14.49 7.48
C GLY A 122 8.05 13.27 6.73
N GLY A 123 7.58 12.06 7.07
CA GLY A 123 8.02 10.83 6.42
C GLY A 123 7.78 10.78 4.90
N LEU A 124 6.76 11.50 4.41
CA LEU A 124 6.50 11.62 2.98
C LEU A 124 7.67 12.31 2.24
N GLU A 125 8.24 13.36 2.83
CA GLU A 125 9.39 14.06 2.26
C GLU A 125 10.63 13.16 2.27
N ASP A 126 10.87 12.43 3.38
CA ASP A 126 11.97 11.47 3.49
C ASP A 126 11.85 10.35 2.45
N ALA A 127 10.65 9.78 2.27
CA ALA A 127 10.38 8.75 1.28
C ALA A 127 10.48 9.29 -0.15
N GLN A 128 9.98 10.50 -0.44
CA GLN A 128 9.99 11.11 -1.77
C GLN A 128 11.40 11.22 -2.34
N ALA A 129 12.42 11.50 -1.52
CA ALA A 129 13.81 11.56 -1.96
C ALA A 129 14.29 10.22 -2.55
N LEU A 130 13.79 9.08 -2.04
CA LEU A 130 14.06 7.76 -2.61
C LEU A 130 13.36 7.57 -3.96
N TYR A 131 12.05 7.87 -4.05
CA TYR A 131 11.27 7.68 -5.28
C TYR A 131 11.80 8.54 -6.43
N ASN A 132 12.23 9.77 -6.17
CA ASN A 132 12.81 10.67 -7.18
C ASN A 132 14.05 10.12 -7.88
N LYS A 133 14.80 9.20 -7.23
CA LYS A 133 15.97 8.54 -7.86
C LYS A 133 15.57 7.57 -8.97
N TYR A 134 14.31 7.20 -9.03
CA TYR A 134 13.74 6.26 -9.99
C TYR A 134 12.69 6.93 -10.88
N ASP A 135 12.74 8.26 -11.01
CA ASP A 135 11.81 9.06 -11.81
C ASP A 135 10.34 8.85 -11.43
N MET A 136 10.09 8.60 -10.13
CA MET A 136 8.74 8.41 -9.58
C MET A 136 8.39 9.49 -8.56
N GLN A 137 7.12 9.88 -8.56
CA GLN A 137 6.51 10.75 -7.56
C GLN A 137 5.64 9.92 -6.62
N LEU A 138 5.99 9.89 -5.34
CA LEU A 138 5.15 9.29 -4.31
C LEU A 138 4.00 10.25 -3.98
N ILE A 139 2.75 9.76 -4.05
CA ILE A 139 1.55 10.55 -3.73
C ILE A 139 1.12 10.30 -2.29
N GLY A 140 1.21 9.07 -1.82
CA GLY A 140 0.89 8.68 -0.46
C GLY A 140 0.78 7.18 -0.29
N TRP A 141 0.39 6.76 0.92
CA TRP A 141 0.18 5.37 1.29
C TRP A 141 -1.25 5.12 1.74
N TRP A 142 -1.68 3.87 1.60
CA TRP A 142 -2.87 3.32 2.24
C TRP A 142 -2.49 2.05 3.00
N VAL A 143 -2.86 1.99 4.28
CA VAL A 143 -2.43 0.94 5.22
C VAL A 143 -3.67 0.22 5.72
N TYR A 144 -3.74 -1.09 5.49
CA TYR A 144 -4.92 -1.90 5.83
C TYR A 144 -4.85 -2.59 7.22
N GLY A 145 -3.88 -2.22 8.04
CA GLY A 145 -3.69 -2.76 9.38
C GLY A 145 -2.81 -4.00 9.41
N GLN A 146 -2.91 -4.76 10.49
CA GLN A 146 -2.06 -5.94 10.69
C GLN A 146 -2.36 -7.04 9.68
N GLU A 147 -1.32 -7.67 9.18
CA GLU A 147 -1.43 -8.85 8.33
C GLU A 147 -1.83 -10.08 9.12
N SER A 148 -2.52 -10.98 8.44
CA SER A 148 -2.97 -12.26 8.97
C SER A 148 -2.46 -13.39 8.09
N LEU A 149 -1.63 -14.27 8.65
CA LEU A 149 -1.23 -15.48 7.95
C LEU A 149 -2.43 -16.37 7.69
N ALA A 150 -2.61 -16.81 6.44
CA ALA A 150 -3.51 -17.91 6.10
C ALA A 150 -2.71 -19.21 6.12
N SER A 151 -3.20 -20.29 6.78
CA SER A 151 -2.41 -21.50 7.01
C SER A 151 -3.22 -22.78 6.95
N SER A 152 -2.63 -23.83 6.39
CA SER A 152 -3.12 -25.21 6.43
C SER A 152 -2.87 -25.90 7.79
N ARG A 153 -2.05 -25.31 8.66
CA ARG A 153 -1.68 -25.87 9.96
C ARG A 153 -1.90 -24.85 11.09
N PRO A 154 -2.05 -25.32 12.33
CA PRO A 154 -2.23 -24.45 13.50
C PRO A 154 -1.08 -23.45 13.67
N LEU A 155 -1.40 -22.23 14.12
CA LEU A 155 -0.46 -21.12 14.34
C LEU A 155 -0.57 -20.54 15.77
N PRO A 156 -0.43 -21.33 16.84
CA PRO A 156 -0.67 -20.87 18.21
C PRO A 156 0.34 -19.84 18.71
N GLY A 157 1.50 -19.71 18.07
CA GLY A 157 2.58 -18.78 18.40
C GLY A 157 3.73 -18.90 17.41
N PRO A 158 4.83 -18.11 17.59
CA PRO A 158 5.99 -18.10 16.68
C PRO A 158 6.67 -19.47 16.53
N GLU A 159 6.62 -20.31 17.55
CA GLU A 159 7.18 -21.67 17.50
C GLU A 159 6.55 -22.55 16.40
N ALA A 160 5.30 -22.28 16.05
CA ALA A 160 4.60 -22.97 14.97
C ALA A 160 5.15 -22.63 13.58
N LEU A 161 5.95 -21.57 13.46
CA LEU A 161 6.59 -21.15 12.22
C LEU A 161 7.75 -22.07 11.83
N LYS A 162 8.27 -22.89 12.76
CA LYS A 162 9.35 -23.82 12.43
C LYS A 162 8.96 -24.73 11.27
N ASP A 163 9.84 -24.76 10.28
CA ASP A 163 9.65 -25.52 9.02
C ASP A 163 8.38 -25.17 8.23
N PHE A 164 7.76 -24.01 8.52
CA PHE A 164 6.57 -23.53 7.83
C PHE A 164 6.93 -22.98 6.45
N LYS A 165 6.46 -23.66 5.40
CA LYS A 165 6.61 -23.19 4.02
C LYS A 165 5.50 -22.20 3.74
N PHE A 166 5.83 -20.95 3.57
CA PHE A 166 4.81 -19.95 3.29
C PHE A 166 5.27 -18.95 2.23
N ARG A 167 4.31 -18.37 1.56
CA ARG A 167 4.59 -17.25 0.67
C ARG A 167 4.96 -16.03 1.51
N SER A 168 6.06 -15.41 1.14
CA SER A 168 6.51 -14.12 1.62
C SER A 168 6.70 -13.16 0.45
N PRO A 169 6.42 -11.86 0.59
CA PRO A 169 6.90 -10.86 -0.37
C PRO A 169 8.43 -10.79 -0.33
N PRO A 170 9.08 -10.24 -1.37
CA PRO A 170 10.52 -10.02 -1.32
C PRO A 170 10.88 -9.01 -0.22
N GLY A 171 11.99 -9.23 0.47
CA GLY A 171 12.55 -8.24 1.41
C GLY A 171 12.75 -8.73 2.84
N MET A 172 12.53 -7.83 3.80
CA MET A 172 12.86 -8.03 5.21
C MET A 172 12.03 -9.14 5.86
N GLU A 173 10.78 -9.27 5.50
CA GLU A 173 9.88 -10.31 6.01
C GLU A 173 10.47 -11.70 5.82
N THR A 174 10.92 -12.02 4.60
CA THR A 174 11.62 -13.29 4.32
C THR A 174 12.72 -13.56 5.35
N LYS A 175 13.51 -12.53 5.67
CA LYS A 175 14.64 -12.67 6.60
C LYS A 175 14.22 -12.85 8.06
N ILE A 176 13.18 -12.13 8.47
CA ILE A 176 12.61 -12.24 9.82
C ILE A 176 12.07 -13.65 10.04
N PHE A 177 11.25 -14.15 9.11
CA PHE A 177 10.67 -15.48 9.24
C PHE A 177 11.69 -16.61 9.11
N GLU A 178 12.76 -16.45 8.32
CA GLU A 178 13.90 -17.37 8.34
C GLU A 178 14.54 -17.48 9.74
N LYS A 179 14.73 -16.35 10.42
CA LYS A 179 15.27 -16.31 11.79
C LYS A 179 14.33 -16.99 12.81
N LEU A 180 13.04 -16.99 12.55
CA LEU A 180 12.03 -17.69 13.34
C LEU A 180 11.87 -19.17 12.94
N GLY A 181 12.73 -19.68 12.04
CA GLY A 181 12.78 -21.07 11.63
C GLY A 181 11.80 -21.46 10.52
N ALA A 182 11.10 -20.51 9.92
CA ALA A 182 10.23 -20.75 8.78
C ALA A 182 11.04 -20.97 7.48
N LYS A 183 10.35 -21.42 6.45
CA LYS A 183 10.86 -21.63 5.09
C LYS A 183 10.08 -20.74 4.11
N PRO A 184 10.36 -19.45 4.08
CA PRO A 184 9.67 -18.55 3.17
C PRO A 184 10.01 -18.84 1.72
N ILE A 185 9.00 -18.70 0.85
CA ILE A 185 9.11 -18.83 -0.59
C ILE A 185 8.63 -17.51 -1.20
N VAL A 186 9.55 -16.78 -1.80
CA VAL A 186 9.22 -15.51 -2.47
C VAL A 186 8.50 -15.80 -3.78
N MET A 187 7.28 -15.28 -3.92
CA MET A 187 6.49 -15.39 -5.14
C MET A 187 5.57 -14.18 -5.32
N ASP A 188 5.12 -13.98 -6.55
CA ASP A 188 4.18 -12.90 -6.86
C ASP A 188 2.86 -13.06 -6.08
N PHE A 189 2.23 -11.93 -5.76
CA PHE A 189 0.97 -11.90 -5.01
C PHE A 189 -0.13 -12.71 -5.70
N THR A 190 -0.20 -12.64 -7.01
CA THR A 190 -1.24 -13.32 -7.82
C THR A 190 -1.07 -14.84 -7.90
N GLU A 191 0.08 -15.38 -7.46
CA GLU A 191 0.38 -16.83 -7.46
C GLU A 191 -0.05 -17.53 -6.16
N ILE A 192 -0.43 -16.78 -5.11
CA ILE A 192 -0.70 -17.30 -3.76
C ILE A 192 -1.78 -18.37 -3.76
N PHE A 193 -2.93 -18.10 -4.37
CA PHE A 193 -4.07 -19.04 -4.36
C PHE A 193 -3.68 -20.39 -4.96
N THR A 194 -3.06 -20.39 -6.13
CA THR A 194 -2.62 -21.63 -6.82
C THR A 194 -1.53 -22.35 -6.03
N ALA A 195 -0.61 -21.63 -5.38
CA ALA A 195 0.45 -22.24 -4.58
C ALA A 195 -0.11 -22.92 -3.32
N LEU A 196 -1.12 -22.36 -2.68
CA LEU A 196 -1.87 -23.00 -1.58
C LEU A 196 -2.67 -24.22 -2.07
N GLU A 197 -3.42 -24.06 -3.18
CA GLU A 197 -4.24 -25.14 -3.75
C GLU A 197 -3.40 -26.37 -4.12
N THR A 198 -2.22 -26.15 -4.69
CA THR A 198 -1.30 -27.22 -5.11
C THR A 198 -0.41 -27.75 -3.98
N GLY A 199 -0.45 -27.16 -2.79
CA GLY A 199 0.37 -27.55 -1.62
C GLY A 199 1.87 -27.24 -1.77
N ILE A 200 2.25 -26.33 -2.66
CA ILE A 200 3.62 -25.80 -2.77
C ILE A 200 4.00 -25.08 -1.49
N ILE A 201 3.03 -24.35 -0.91
CA ILE A 201 3.14 -23.66 0.37
C ILE A 201 2.12 -24.17 1.38
N ASP A 202 2.47 -24.14 2.67
CA ASP A 202 1.59 -24.48 3.78
C ASP A 202 0.69 -23.30 4.19
N GLY A 203 1.08 -22.08 3.79
CA GLY A 203 0.37 -20.85 4.10
C GLY A 203 0.92 -19.64 3.35
N ALA A 204 0.32 -18.48 3.59
CA ALA A 204 0.72 -17.24 2.94
C ALA A 204 0.61 -16.06 3.91
N ASP A 205 1.59 -15.17 3.82
CA ASP A 205 1.41 -13.77 4.12
C ASP A 205 0.97 -13.06 2.84
N ALA A 206 -0.20 -12.46 2.90
CA ALA A 206 -0.83 -11.84 1.73
C ALA A 206 -1.38 -10.45 2.06
N SER A 207 -2.21 -10.35 3.11
CA SER A 207 -2.88 -9.10 3.50
C SER A 207 -3.59 -9.26 4.85
N GLY A 208 -4.35 -8.24 5.26
CA GLY A 208 -5.28 -8.32 6.37
C GLY A 208 -6.41 -9.35 6.13
N LEU A 209 -7.02 -9.82 7.22
CA LEU A 209 -7.98 -10.93 7.22
C LEU A 209 -9.10 -10.79 6.18
N ALA A 210 -9.70 -9.59 6.05
CA ALA A 210 -10.81 -9.35 5.13
C ALA A 210 -10.39 -9.44 3.65
N ASN A 211 -9.18 -9.02 3.28
CA ASN A 211 -8.66 -9.22 1.93
C ASN A 211 -8.41 -10.71 1.66
N ASN A 212 -7.84 -11.42 2.62
CA ASN A 212 -7.56 -12.86 2.50
C ASN A 212 -8.86 -13.67 2.29
N VAL A 213 -9.97 -13.25 2.92
CA VAL A 213 -11.32 -13.78 2.61
C VAL A 213 -11.70 -13.49 1.16
N GLY A 214 -11.52 -12.24 0.71
CA GLY A 214 -11.84 -11.85 -0.68
C GLY A 214 -10.98 -12.56 -1.73
N LEU A 215 -9.77 -13.01 -1.36
CA LEU A 215 -8.89 -13.81 -2.20
C LEU A 215 -9.24 -15.31 -2.18
N GLY A 216 -10.23 -15.74 -1.40
CA GLY A 216 -10.64 -17.14 -1.28
C GLY A 216 -9.66 -18.04 -0.54
N LEU A 217 -8.69 -17.50 0.20
CA LEU A 217 -7.63 -18.31 0.82
C LEU A 217 -8.18 -19.28 1.86
N TYR A 218 -9.25 -18.91 2.59
CA TYR A 218 -9.85 -19.75 3.63
C TYR A 218 -10.81 -20.82 3.08
N ASP A 219 -11.07 -20.83 1.79
CA ASP A 219 -11.67 -21.99 1.11
C ASP A 219 -10.69 -23.16 1.09
N LEU A 220 -9.39 -22.87 0.96
CA LEU A 220 -8.29 -23.82 0.88
C LEU A 220 -7.71 -24.21 2.24
N VAL A 221 -7.61 -23.27 3.18
CA VAL A 221 -6.94 -23.47 4.48
C VAL A 221 -7.85 -23.06 5.64
N LYS A 222 -7.65 -23.64 6.84
CA LYS A 222 -8.59 -23.50 7.96
C LYS A 222 -7.96 -22.89 9.22
N HIS A 223 -6.81 -22.24 9.12
CA HIS A 223 -6.18 -21.52 10.22
C HIS A 223 -5.75 -20.13 9.78
N ALA A 224 -5.92 -19.16 10.66
CA ALA A 224 -5.44 -17.80 10.52
C ALA A 224 -4.80 -17.31 11.82
N ASN A 225 -3.75 -16.52 11.71
CA ASN A 225 -3.27 -15.70 12.82
C ASN A 225 -4.08 -14.39 12.81
N PHE A 226 -4.83 -14.12 13.89
CA PHE A 226 -5.66 -12.91 13.99
C PHE A 226 -5.76 -12.46 15.45
N PRO A 227 -5.64 -11.16 15.76
CA PRO A 227 -5.68 -9.98 14.85
C PRO A 227 -4.44 -9.74 13.98
N GLY A 228 -3.47 -10.61 14.01
CA GLY A 228 -2.26 -10.52 13.21
C GLY A 228 -1.00 -10.37 14.06
N PHE A 229 0.09 -10.03 13.43
CA PHE A 229 1.39 -9.76 14.04
C PHE A 229 1.83 -8.34 13.67
N HIS A 230 2.91 -7.85 14.27
CA HIS A 230 3.37 -6.46 14.08
C HIS A 230 3.96 -6.20 12.68
N SER A 231 3.14 -6.40 11.66
CA SER A 231 3.35 -6.02 10.28
C SER A 231 2.25 -5.04 9.87
N MET A 232 2.64 -3.90 9.33
CA MET A 232 1.73 -2.82 8.89
C MET A 232 2.09 -2.44 7.46
N PRO A 233 1.89 -3.35 6.49
CA PRO A 233 2.28 -3.06 5.13
C PRO A 233 1.47 -1.90 4.58
N SER A 234 2.17 -1.05 3.85
CA SER A 234 1.60 0.04 3.10
C SER A 234 1.77 -0.20 1.62
N ASP A 235 0.65 -0.11 0.91
CA ASP A 235 0.70 0.07 -0.52
C ASP A 235 0.80 1.57 -0.82
N HIS A 236 1.54 1.90 -1.85
CA HIS A 236 1.69 3.28 -2.27
C HIS A 236 0.83 3.58 -3.50
N LEU A 237 0.55 4.86 -3.73
CA LEU A 237 0.31 5.40 -5.05
C LEU A 237 1.56 6.19 -5.44
N ALA A 238 2.26 5.73 -6.47
CA ALA A 238 3.44 6.39 -7.01
C ALA A 238 3.29 6.53 -8.53
N CYS A 239 3.47 7.74 -9.05
CA CYS A 239 3.29 8.02 -10.47
C CYS A 239 4.62 8.33 -11.15
N ASN A 240 4.71 8.08 -12.45
CA ASN A 240 5.80 8.55 -13.28
C ASN A 240 5.98 10.06 -13.08
N LYS A 241 7.20 10.48 -12.75
CA LYS A 241 7.46 11.87 -12.38
C LYS A 241 7.19 12.84 -13.52
N ALA A 242 7.51 12.48 -14.76
CA ALA A 242 7.24 13.34 -15.90
C ALA A 242 5.74 13.50 -16.17
N VAL A 243 4.95 12.41 -15.97
CA VAL A 243 3.47 12.48 -16.04
C VAL A 243 2.94 13.38 -14.95
N TRP A 244 3.41 13.20 -13.72
CA TRP A 244 2.99 14.02 -12.57
C TRP A 244 3.32 15.51 -12.76
N ASP A 245 4.55 15.82 -13.19
CA ASP A 245 5.00 17.21 -13.36
C ASP A 245 4.26 17.93 -14.51
N ALA A 246 3.77 17.18 -15.51
CA ALA A 246 2.99 17.71 -16.62
C ALA A 246 1.52 17.99 -16.27
N MET A 247 1.01 17.44 -15.15
CA MET A 247 -0.37 17.66 -14.74
C MET A 247 -0.60 19.10 -14.24
N PRO A 248 -1.80 19.66 -14.43
CA PRO A 248 -2.22 20.88 -13.76
C PRO A 248 -2.08 20.75 -12.23
N GLU A 249 -1.73 21.83 -11.54
CA GLU A 249 -1.60 21.84 -10.09
C GLU A 249 -2.90 21.40 -9.38
N SER A 250 -4.04 21.83 -9.92
CA SER A 250 -5.36 21.41 -9.42
C SER A 250 -5.55 19.90 -9.45
N HIS A 251 -5.11 19.21 -10.51
CA HIS A 251 -5.21 17.76 -10.62
C HIS A 251 -4.28 17.05 -9.64
N ARG A 252 -3.05 17.53 -9.48
CA ARG A 252 -2.12 17.01 -8.47
C ARG A 252 -2.68 17.16 -7.06
N THR A 253 -3.27 18.33 -6.75
CA THR A 253 -3.92 18.57 -5.45
C THR A 253 -5.08 17.61 -5.22
N ILE A 254 -5.96 17.42 -6.21
CA ILE A 254 -7.09 16.48 -6.14
C ILE A 254 -6.59 15.07 -5.83
N MET A 255 -5.58 14.59 -6.57
CA MET A 255 -5.03 13.25 -6.37
C MET A 255 -4.40 13.08 -4.98
N SER A 256 -3.67 14.08 -4.48
CA SER A 256 -3.05 14.04 -3.15
C SER A 256 -4.10 14.03 -2.04
N VAL A 257 -5.10 14.92 -2.09
CA VAL A 257 -6.19 14.98 -1.09
C VAL A 257 -7.01 13.70 -1.11
N ALA A 258 -7.32 13.18 -2.30
CA ALA A 258 -8.01 11.90 -2.43
C ALA A 258 -7.21 10.74 -1.84
N MET A 259 -5.87 10.77 -1.96
CA MET A 259 -5.01 9.74 -1.39
C MET A 259 -4.99 9.79 0.15
N GLU A 260 -4.96 10.98 0.74
CA GLU A 260 -5.11 11.14 2.20
C GLU A 260 -6.48 10.63 2.68
N ALA A 261 -7.55 10.94 1.95
CA ALA A 261 -8.88 10.44 2.23
C ALA A 261 -8.96 8.90 2.10
N LEU A 262 -8.32 8.32 1.07
CA LEU A 262 -8.20 6.87 0.89
C LEU A 262 -7.45 6.24 2.06
N ALA A 263 -6.32 6.81 2.48
CA ALA A 263 -5.52 6.31 3.59
C ALA A 263 -6.35 6.16 4.87
N LEU A 264 -7.06 7.21 5.27
CA LEU A 264 -7.94 7.16 6.45
C LEU A 264 -9.12 6.20 6.26
N ARG A 265 -9.79 6.26 5.10
CA ARG A 265 -10.91 5.38 4.76
C ARG A 265 -10.48 3.91 4.82
N THR A 266 -9.30 3.59 4.33
CA THR A 266 -8.74 2.23 4.35
C THR A 266 -8.61 1.73 5.79
N ALA A 267 -7.93 2.46 6.66
CA ALA A 267 -7.75 2.07 8.06
C ALA A 267 -9.09 1.82 8.77
N LEU A 268 -10.07 2.74 8.62
CA LEU A 268 -11.41 2.61 9.20
C LEU A 268 -12.21 1.43 8.61
N THR A 269 -12.12 1.24 7.31
CA THR A 269 -12.86 0.15 6.63
C THR A 269 -12.33 -1.21 7.07
N PHE A 270 -11.02 -1.37 7.15
CA PHE A 270 -10.42 -2.65 7.55
C PHE A 270 -10.67 -3.00 9.00
N GLU A 271 -10.76 -2.03 9.91
CA GLU A 271 -11.15 -2.31 11.28
C GLU A 271 -12.52 -3.01 11.35
N THR A 272 -13.49 -2.49 10.63
CA THR A 272 -14.84 -3.10 10.55
C THR A 272 -14.82 -4.41 9.77
N LYS A 273 -14.20 -4.43 8.60
CA LYS A 273 -14.22 -5.60 7.70
C LYS A 273 -13.43 -6.79 8.24
N ASN A 274 -12.34 -6.56 8.96
CA ASN A 274 -11.62 -7.63 9.64
C ASN A 274 -12.45 -8.25 10.77
N ALA A 275 -13.22 -7.45 11.52
CA ALA A 275 -14.13 -7.96 12.55
C ALA A 275 -15.28 -8.79 11.93
N GLU A 276 -15.88 -8.33 10.83
CA GLU A 276 -16.89 -9.08 10.09
C GLU A 276 -16.31 -10.39 9.56
N ALA A 277 -15.13 -10.35 8.92
CA ALA A 277 -14.44 -11.53 8.42
C ALA A 277 -14.12 -12.54 9.53
N ALA A 278 -13.67 -12.07 10.70
CA ALA A 278 -13.37 -12.94 11.83
C ALA A 278 -14.63 -13.67 12.32
N ALA A 279 -15.78 -13.00 12.39
CA ALA A 279 -17.05 -13.62 12.76
C ALA A 279 -17.51 -14.66 11.71
N GLN A 280 -17.42 -14.32 10.43
CA GLN A 280 -17.74 -15.21 9.31
C GLN A 280 -16.87 -16.46 9.35
N LEU A 281 -15.55 -16.32 9.39
CA LEU A 281 -14.60 -17.42 9.35
C LEU A 281 -14.75 -18.38 10.53
N LYS A 282 -15.05 -17.87 11.75
CA LYS A 282 -15.38 -18.72 12.89
C LYS A 282 -16.63 -19.56 12.64
N ALA A 283 -17.67 -18.99 12.03
CA ALA A 283 -18.88 -19.72 11.66
C ALA A 283 -18.63 -20.79 10.59
N GLU A 284 -17.64 -20.58 9.72
CA GLU A 284 -17.20 -21.50 8.66
C GLU A 284 -16.17 -22.54 9.14
N GLY A 285 -15.85 -22.54 10.44
CA GLY A 285 -14.95 -23.52 11.05
C GLY A 285 -13.45 -23.20 10.89
N VAL A 286 -13.10 -21.98 10.52
CA VAL A 286 -11.70 -21.51 10.52
C VAL A 286 -11.28 -21.19 11.95
N THR A 287 -10.13 -21.70 12.38
CA THR A 287 -9.53 -21.39 13.68
C THR A 287 -8.71 -20.12 13.60
N LEU A 288 -9.10 -19.11 14.40
CA LEU A 288 -8.35 -17.86 14.54
C LEU A 288 -7.43 -17.97 15.76
N TRP A 289 -6.13 -17.88 15.51
CA TRP A 289 -5.07 -17.96 16.52
C TRP A 289 -4.66 -16.56 16.94
N GLN A 290 -4.85 -16.22 18.19
CA GLN A 290 -4.34 -14.99 18.78
C GLN A 290 -3.04 -15.29 19.51
N TRP A 291 -1.97 -14.63 19.11
CA TRP A 291 -0.70 -14.73 19.80
C TRP A 291 -0.75 -13.98 21.13
N SER A 292 0.02 -14.46 22.11
CA SER A 292 0.18 -13.77 23.38
C SER A 292 0.98 -12.48 23.22
N GLU A 293 0.86 -11.58 24.19
CA GLU A 293 1.68 -10.35 24.22
C GLU A 293 3.19 -10.66 24.24
N GLU A 294 3.58 -11.76 24.89
CA GLU A 294 4.97 -12.23 24.92
C GLU A 294 5.43 -12.69 23.54
N ASP A 295 4.60 -13.45 22.81
CA ASP A 295 4.87 -13.90 21.45
C ASP A 295 4.98 -12.72 20.48
N LEU A 296 4.05 -11.75 20.58
CA LEU A 296 4.07 -10.54 19.79
C LEU A 296 5.31 -9.69 20.06
N GLN A 297 5.74 -9.60 21.33
CA GLN A 297 6.97 -8.88 21.68
C GLN A 297 8.21 -9.61 21.16
N ALA A 298 8.27 -10.94 21.27
CA ALA A 298 9.36 -11.74 20.73
C ALA A 298 9.48 -11.58 19.20
N PHE A 299 8.34 -11.57 18.49
CA PHE A 299 8.30 -11.27 17.06
C PHE A 299 8.80 -9.85 16.75
N ARG A 300 8.35 -8.85 17.51
CA ARG A 300 8.78 -7.45 17.36
C ARG A 300 10.29 -7.33 17.54
N ASP A 301 10.86 -7.96 18.58
CA ASP A 301 12.29 -7.92 18.88
C ASP A 301 13.11 -8.55 17.73
N ALA A 302 12.66 -9.69 17.21
CA ALA A 302 13.30 -10.35 16.05
C ALA A 302 13.23 -9.49 14.78
N ALA A 303 12.11 -8.82 14.55
CA ALA A 303 11.92 -7.94 13.41
C ALA A 303 12.84 -6.70 13.51
N GLN A 304 12.84 -6.01 14.65
CA GLN A 304 13.68 -4.83 14.89
C GLN A 304 15.18 -5.15 14.81
N ALA A 305 15.59 -6.34 15.28
CA ALA A 305 16.98 -6.82 15.17
C ALA A 305 17.40 -7.08 13.71
N THR A 306 16.46 -7.12 12.76
CA THR A 306 16.71 -7.32 11.33
C THR A 306 16.88 -6.01 10.55
N TRP A 307 16.35 -4.88 11.05
CA TRP A 307 16.42 -3.58 10.36
C TRP A 307 17.83 -3.17 9.93
N PRO A 308 18.89 -3.31 10.78
CA PRO A 308 20.25 -2.93 10.38
C PRO A 308 20.78 -3.69 9.16
N GLU A 309 20.29 -4.93 8.91
CA GLU A 309 20.72 -5.74 7.77
C GLU A 309 20.23 -5.14 6.43
N PHE A 310 19.14 -4.37 6.46
CA PHE A 310 18.59 -3.66 5.30
C PHE A 310 19.00 -2.18 5.26
N ALA A 311 19.47 -1.60 6.37
CA ALA A 311 19.98 -0.23 6.42
C ALA A 311 21.39 -0.09 5.82
N THR A 312 21.59 -0.57 4.57
CA THR A 312 22.89 -0.69 3.93
C THR A 312 23.24 0.48 3.00
N THR A 313 22.24 1.19 2.49
CA THR A 313 22.43 2.39 1.66
C THR A 313 22.23 3.67 2.48
N PRO A 314 22.71 4.84 2.01
CA PRO A 314 22.45 6.10 2.70
C PRO A 314 20.96 6.39 2.88
N GLU A 315 20.14 6.09 1.87
CA GLU A 315 18.68 6.27 1.88
C GLU A 315 18.01 5.35 2.92
N ALA A 316 18.41 4.07 2.93
CA ALA A 316 17.89 3.11 3.89
C ALA A 316 18.24 3.50 5.34
N LYS A 317 19.46 3.99 5.58
CA LYS A 317 19.88 4.52 6.88
C LYS A 317 19.08 5.74 7.30
N ALA A 318 18.82 6.66 6.37
CA ALA A 318 18.04 7.86 6.65
C ALA A 318 16.60 7.50 7.01
N LEU A 319 15.93 6.65 6.21
CA LEU A 319 14.54 6.23 6.44
C LEU A 319 14.39 5.45 7.75
N VAL A 320 15.26 4.47 8.03
CA VAL A 320 15.16 3.72 9.30
C VAL A 320 15.41 4.63 10.50
N ALA A 321 16.33 5.59 10.39
CA ALA A 321 16.57 6.56 11.45
C ALA A 321 15.36 7.48 11.69
N SER A 322 14.69 7.93 10.62
CA SER A 322 13.44 8.70 10.68
C SER A 322 12.34 7.91 11.40
N HIS A 323 12.13 6.63 11.02
CA HIS A 323 11.18 5.76 11.70
C HIS A 323 11.53 5.54 13.18
N ILE A 324 12.80 5.24 13.50
CA ILE A 324 13.24 5.02 14.89
C ILE A 324 12.99 6.26 15.73
N ALA A 325 13.31 7.46 15.22
CA ALA A 325 13.06 8.71 15.92
C ALA A 325 11.57 8.88 16.27
N TYR A 326 10.68 8.60 15.31
CA TYR A 326 9.25 8.69 15.53
C TYR A 326 8.72 7.58 16.46
N LEU A 327 9.14 6.33 16.26
CA LEU A 327 8.77 5.21 17.13
C LEU A 327 9.24 5.39 18.57
N THR A 328 10.40 6.04 18.78
CA THR A 328 10.88 6.41 20.12
C THR A 328 9.95 7.42 20.79
N GLN A 329 9.45 8.42 20.05
CA GLN A 329 8.46 9.37 20.57
C GLN A 329 7.15 8.69 20.97
N LEU A 330 6.77 7.61 20.27
CA LEU A 330 5.60 6.80 20.59
C LEU A 330 5.85 5.75 21.69
N GLY A 331 7.10 5.58 22.16
CA GLY A 331 7.46 4.55 23.14
C GLY A 331 7.45 3.13 22.61
N LEU A 332 7.50 2.94 21.28
CA LEU A 332 7.45 1.63 20.61
C LEU A 332 8.83 1.02 20.35
N VAL A 333 9.90 1.80 20.44
CA VAL A 333 11.31 1.36 20.49
C VAL A 333 12.02 2.04 21.65
N LYS A 334 13.08 1.37 22.19
CA LYS A 334 13.87 1.83 23.33
C LYS A 334 15.11 2.60 22.87
#